data_b8383e9fa64e20db7fcc0818895afaab
#
_entry.id   b8383e9fa64e20db7fcc0818895afaab
#
_cell.length_a   1.000
_cell.length_b   1.000
_cell.length_c   1.000
_cell.angle_alpha   90.00
_cell.angle_beta   90.00
_cell.angle_gamma   90.00
#
_symmetry.space_group_name_H-M   'P 1'
#
loop_
_entity.id
_entity.type
_entity.pdbx_description
1 polymer ?
#
loop_
_entity_poly.entity_id
_entity_poly.type
_entity_poly.pdbx_seq_one_letter_code
_entity_poly.pdbx_strand_id
1 'polypeptide(L)'
;MSDQTLFRSIDVFEIDYAPEFFNYRESQLKDLAYQIRPALEGGRALNAICRGLPGTGKTTSVLRIFTELEQTTKKIVPVYVNCQNDRTKYMVFSRVYAAIVGHAPARTGISIRSVMDAIGGALQRQEKSLIVCLDDANLLHYNNTLGDVVNSLLRLHQDYPGARAAVFATVSDMNLDLAADLSKWVLSPFRPSDIYFPPYDADEIRGILQDRIRIGLYPGVFSVQMLDRIVEQTMESGDVRVGLDLVKRAVLNAECAARTEVIEEDIAKAYEQAKHIHLACTIRALSTDERLLLQRIAELSQEQSGPLVSGAIYGRVEETPKVGYTVFSRQLRKLDSLRLVDLIRVQAGGRTSEVALRYEPEKVVQICGKRGIAEE
;
A
#
# COMPACT_ATOMS: atom_id res chain seq x y z
N MET A 1 5.64 16.90 34.49
CA MET A 1 5.44 15.79 33.51
C MET A 1 5.89 14.52 34.21
N SER A 2 5.03 13.53 34.34
CA SER A 2 5.37 12.23 34.90
C SER A 2 6.34 11.53 33.93
N ASP A 3 7.55 11.17 34.38
CA ASP A 3 8.53 10.43 33.58
C ASP A 3 8.15 8.94 33.36
N GLN A 4 6.93 8.55 33.71
CA GLN A 4 6.44 7.19 33.53
C GLN A 4 5.63 7.07 32.24
N THR A 5 6.20 6.40 31.25
CA THR A 5 5.48 6.00 30.05
C THR A 5 4.77 4.66 30.27
N LEU A 6 3.60 4.50 29.63
CA LEU A 6 2.84 3.24 29.57
C LEU A 6 3.37 2.30 28.48
N PHE A 7 4.24 2.79 27.60
CA PHE A 7 4.88 2.02 26.56
C PHE A 7 6.16 1.34 27.06
N ARG A 8 6.31 0.07 26.73
CA ARG A 8 7.60 -0.63 26.76
C ARG A 8 8.38 -0.33 25.47
N SER A 9 7.68 -0.27 24.33
CA SER A 9 8.21 0.12 23.03
C SER A 9 7.07 0.69 22.19
N ILE A 10 7.10 1.99 21.92
CA ILE A 10 6.10 2.66 21.09
C ILE A 10 6.21 2.27 19.62
N ASP A 11 7.44 1.94 19.15
CA ASP A 11 7.74 1.61 17.76
C ASP A 11 6.98 0.35 17.29
N VAL A 12 6.55 -0.51 18.23
CA VAL A 12 5.76 -1.70 17.94
C VAL A 12 4.43 -1.37 17.25
N PHE A 13 3.91 -0.17 17.44
CA PHE A 13 2.65 0.29 16.85
C PHE A 13 2.85 1.09 15.55
N GLU A 14 4.10 1.25 15.09
CA GLU A 14 4.37 1.91 13.81
C GLU A 14 4.05 1.00 12.63
N ILE A 15 3.71 1.63 11.48
CA ILE A 15 3.29 0.92 10.26
C ILE A 15 4.45 0.11 9.66
N ASP A 16 5.68 0.58 9.81
CA ASP A 16 6.91 -0.01 9.29
C ASP A 16 7.54 -1.03 10.24
N TYR A 17 6.98 -1.21 11.44
CA TYR A 17 7.46 -2.23 12.36
C TYR A 17 7.23 -3.64 11.80
N ALA A 18 8.33 -4.37 11.61
CA ALA A 18 8.30 -5.77 11.19
C ALA A 18 8.15 -6.69 12.43
N PRO A 19 6.99 -7.37 12.61
CA PRO A 19 6.79 -8.24 13.75
C PRO A 19 7.68 -9.49 13.67
N GLU A 20 8.22 -9.90 14.81
CA GLU A 20 8.96 -11.16 14.91
C GLU A 20 8.03 -12.36 14.64
N PHE A 21 6.83 -12.32 15.20
CA PHE A 21 5.75 -13.28 14.94
C PHE A 21 4.76 -12.68 13.95
N PHE A 22 4.67 -13.29 12.77
CA PHE A 22 3.78 -12.85 11.69
C PHE A 22 2.79 -13.99 11.38
N ASN A 23 1.66 -13.95 12.09
CA ASN A 23 0.61 -14.95 12.02
C ASN A 23 -0.45 -14.58 10.96
N TYR A 24 -1.31 -15.56 10.64
CA TYR A 24 -2.49 -15.41 9.76
C TYR A 24 -2.19 -15.18 8.28
N ARG A 25 -0.93 -15.39 7.84
CA ARG A 25 -0.51 -15.31 6.43
C ARG A 25 0.39 -16.47 6.01
N GLU A 26 0.32 -17.58 6.74
CA GLU A 26 1.13 -18.77 6.49
C GLU A 26 0.90 -19.35 5.10
N SER A 27 -0.36 -19.32 4.60
CA SER A 27 -0.70 -19.75 3.25
C SER A 27 -0.02 -18.88 2.20
N GLN A 28 -0.14 -17.55 2.32
CA GLN A 28 0.46 -16.60 1.39
C GLN A 28 1.99 -16.65 1.42
N LEU A 29 2.58 -16.86 2.62
CA LEU A 29 4.02 -17.06 2.74
C LEU A 29 4.49 -18.34 2.04
N LYS A 30 3.73 -19.44 2.14
CA LYS A 30 4.01 -20.69 1.42
C LYS A 30 3.92 -20.49 -0.10
N ASP A 31 2.91 -19.76 -0.57
CA ASP A 31 2.75 -19.45 -1.99
C ASP A 31 3.93 -18.61 -2.51
N LEU A 32 4.35 -17.57 -1.75
CA LEU A 32 5.54 -16.78 -2.10
C LEU A 32 6.82 -17.61 -2.10
N ALA A 33 7.01 -18.47 -1.10
CA ALA A 33 8.16 -19.39 -1.02
C ALA A 33 8.18 -20.36 -2.22
N TYR A 34 7.02 -20.83 -2.65
CA TYR A 34 6.90 -21.67 -3.85
C TYR A 34 7.40 -20.92 -5.11
N GLN A 35 7.07 -19.62 -5.26
CA GLN A 35 7.54 -18.84 -6.40
C GLN A 35 9.07 -18.63 -6.39
N ILE A 36 9.67 -18.61 -5.21
CA ILE A 36 11.11 -18.38 -5.02
C ILE A 36 11.93 -19.67 -5.21
N ARG A 37 11.36 -20.83 -4.91
CA ARG A 37 12.05 -22.13 -4.88
C ARG A 37 12.96 -22.40 -6.08
N PRO A 38 12.56 -22.16 -7.35
CA PRO A 38 13.44 -22.42 -8.49
C PRO A 38 14.74 -21.61 -8.44
N ALA A 39 14.72 -20.40 -7.86
CA ALA A 39 15.92 -19.57 -7.73
C ALA A 39 16.89 -20.10 -6.67
N LEU A 40 16.41 -20.76 -5.62
CA LEU A 40 17.27 -21.44 -4.65
C LEU A 40 18.03 -22.62 -5.27
N GLU A 41 17.43 -23.28 -6.25
CA GLU A 41 18.01 -24.39 -7.04
C GLU A 41 18.89 -23.89 -8.20
N GLY A 42 19.13 -22.57 -8.32
CA GLY A 42 19.95 -21.96 -9.36
C GLY A 42 19.21 -21.65 -10.65
N GLY A 43 17.87 -21.74 -10.65
CA GLY A 43 17.00 -21.33 -11.73
C GLY A 43 16.60 -19.85 -11.64
N ARG A 44 15.48 -19.51 -12.30
CA ARG A 44 14.80 -18.23 -12.20
C ARG A 44 13.58 -18.39 -11.32
N ALA A 45 13.36 -17.48 -10.37
CA ALA A 45 12.11 -17.43 -9.61
C ALA A 45 10.91 -17.18 -10.54
N LEU A 46 9.73 -17.63 -10.15
CA LEU A 46 8.49 -17.31 -10.84
C LEU A 46 8.03 -15.91 -10.44
N ASN A 47 7.22 -15.28 -11.28
CA ASN A 47 6.68 -13.96 -10.96
C ASN A 47 5.37 -14.11 -10.17
N ALA A 48 5.04 -13.10 -9.35
CA ALA A 48 3.84 -13.09 -8.53
C ALA A 48 3.17 -11.71 -8.49
N ILE A 49 1.85 -11.71 -8.37
CA ILE A 49 1.05 -10.54 -8.00
C ILE A 49 0.38 -10.83 -6.66
N CYS A 50 0.74 -10.06 -5.62
CA CYS A 50 0.09 -10.08 -4.32
C CYS A 50 -1.07 -9.10 -4.34
N ARG A 51 -2.30 -9.60 -4.39
CA ARG A 51 -3.52 -8.80 -4.52
C ARG A 51 -4.31 -8.80 -3.22
N GLY A 52 -4.81 -7.65 -2.81
CA GLY A 52 -5.65 -7.51 -1.61
C GLY A 52 -5.84 -6.07 -1.21
N LEU A 53 -6.82 -5.77 -0.38
CA LEU A 53 -7.08 -4.43 0.13
C LEU A 53 -5.86 -3.86 0.91
N PRO A 54 -5.76 -2.54 1.12
CA PRO A 54 -4.79 -1.98 2.05
C PRO A 54 -4.87 -2.63 3.43
N GLY A 55 -3.72 -2.75 4.13
CA GLY A 55 -3.67 -3.31 5.49
C GLY A 55 -3.82 -4.83 5.60
N THR A 56 -3.86 -5.59 4.49
CA THR A 56 -3.99 -7.06 4.49
C THR A 56 -2.66 -7.82 4.63
N GLY A 57 -1.55 -7.15 4.86
CA GLY A 57 -0.26 -7.78 5.13
C GLY A 57 0.58 -8.14 3.89
N LYS A 58 0.25 -7.66 2.69
CA LYS A 58 1.01 -7.93 1.44
C LYS A 58 2.48 -7.53 1.55
N THR A 59 2.73 -6.26 1.83
CA THR A 59 4.08 -5.70 1.98
C THR A 59 4.86 -6.41 3.08
N THR A 60 4.24 -6.60 4.24
CA THR A 60 4.85 -7.28 5.39
C THR A 60 5.26 -8.72 5.06
N SER A 61 4.41 -9.47 4.32
CA SER A 61 4.72 -10.84 3.88
C SER A 61 5.93 -10.88 2.95
N VAL A 62 5.99 -9.96 1.98
CA VAL A 62 7.12 -9.91 1.04
C VAL A 62 8.42 -9.52 1.77
N LEU A 63 8.37 -8.50 2.64
CA LEU A 63 9.54 -8.08 3.43
C LEU A 63 10.02 -9.19 4.37
N ARG A 64 9.10 -9.93 4.99
CA ARG A 64 9.43 -11.08 5.84
C ARG A 64 10.21 -12.14 5.06
N ILE A 65 9.70 -12.55 3.90
CA ILE A 65 10.39 -13.52 3.04
C ILE A 65 11.74 -12.97 2.54
N PHE A 66 11.82 -11.70 2.18
CA PHE A 66 13.09 -11.09 1.74
C PHE A 66 14.14 -11.09 2.85
N THR A 67 13.75 -10.75 4.08
CA THR A 67 14.65 -10.83 5.24
C THR A 67 15.15 -12.27 5.46
N GLU A 68 14.26 -13.26 5.35
CA GLU A 68 14.63 -14.67 5.50
C GLU A 68 15.58 -15.13 4.37
N LEU A 69 15.36 -14.68 3.14
CA LEU A 69 16.26 -14.96 2.02
C LEU A 69 17.66 -14.38 2.24
N GLU A 70 17.77 -13.13 2.70
CA GLU A 70 19.04 -12.48 2.98
C GLU A 70 19.87 -13.22 4.05
N GLN A 71 19.17 -13.78 5.04
CA GLN A 71 19.79 -14.56 6.11
C GLN A 71 20.19 -15.99 5.66
N THR A 72 19.43 -16.59 4.75
CA THR A 72 19.55 -18.00 4.39
C THR A 72 20.43 -18.25 3.20
N THR A 73 20.45 -17.35 2.20
CA THR A 73 21.16 -17.60 0.93
C THR A 73 21.83 -16.35 0.38
N LYS A 74 22.98 -16.57 -0.30
CA LYS A 74 23.68 -15.55 -1.08
C LYS A 74 23.38 -15.63 -2.59
N LYS A 75 22.58 -16.61 -3.01
CA LYS A 75 22.28 -16.86 -4.44
C LYS A 75 21.19 -15.94 -4.98
N ILE A 76 20.41 -15.33 -4.11
CA ILE A 76 19.30 -14.46 -4.47
C ILE A 76 19.57 -13.06 -3.95
N VAL A 77 19.29 -12.05 -4.77
CA VAL A 77 19.28 -10.64 -4.38
C VAL A 77 17.82 -10.18 -4.33
N PRO A 78 17.21 -10.12 -3.15
CA PRO A 78 15.89 -9.54 -3.00
C PRO A 78 16.00 -8.01 -3.00
N VAL A 79 15.13 -7.34 -3.75
CA VAL A 79 15.10 -5.87 -3.82
C VAL A 79 13.68 -5.38 -3.64
N TYR A 80 13.46 -4.60 -2.59
CA TYR A 80 12.21 -3.94 -2.34
C TYR A 80 12.20 -2.52 -2.94
N VAL A 81 11.16 -2.20 -3.69
CA VAL A 81 10.93 -0.89 -4.31
C VAL A 81 9.55 -0.39 -3.92
N ASN A 82 9.50 0.73 -3.19
CA ASN A 82 8.26 1.41 -2.86
C ASN A 82 7.84 2.32 -4.02
N CYS A 83 6.82 1.93 -4.78
CA CYS A 83 6.34 2.67 -5.94
C CYS A 83 5.60 3.98 -5.59
N GLN A 84 5.32 4.25 -4.31
CA GLN A 84 4.84 5.57 -3.88
C GLN A 84 5.95 6.62 -4.01
N ASN A 85 7.19 6.23 -3.74
CA ASN A 85 8.37 7.09 -3.82
C ASN A 85 9.07 6.96 -5.17
N ASP A 86 9.31 5.73 -5.63
CA ASP A 86 10.09 5.43 -6.83
C ASP A 86 9.17 5.25 -8.05
N ARG A 87 8.64 6.36 -8.59
CA ARG A 87 7.59 6.40 -9.62
C ARG A 87 8.10 6.32 -11.06
N THR A 88 9.39 6.38 -11.28
CA THR A 88 9.98 6.36 -12.62
C THR A 88 10.85 5.12 -12.82
N LYS A 89 10.99 4.70 -14.08
CA LYS A 89 11.88 3.60 -14.44
C LYS A 89 13.30 3.80 -13.88
N TYR A 90 13.85 5.02 -14.00
CA TYR A 90 15.18 5.34 -13.49
C TYR A 90 15.28 5.14 -11.97
N MET A 91 14.29 5.59 -11.20
CA MET A 91 14.30 5.44 -9.73
C MET A 91 14.24 3.97 -9.33
N VAL A 92 13.35 3.17 -9.95
CA VAL A 92 13.28 1.73 -9.72
C VAL A 92 14.62 1.05 -10.00
N PHE A 93 15.22 1.30 -11.16
CA PHE A 93 16.51 0.71 -11.53
C PHE A 93 17.67 1.23 -10.66
N SER A 94 17.61 2.45 -10.15
CA SER A 94 18.58 2.97 -9.19
C SER A 94 18.55 2.22 -7.86
N ARG A 95 17.35 1.81 -7.38
CA ARG A 95 17.21 0.93 -6.20
C ARG A 95 17.81 -0.44 -6.46
N VAL A 96 17.48 -1.03 -7.60
CA VAL A 96 18.04 -2.33 -8.01
C VAL A 96 19.59 -2.27 -8.13
N TYR A 97 20.10 -1.21 -8.75
CA TYR A 97 21.54 -0.97 -8.84
C TYR A 97 22.19 -0.90 -7.47
N ALA A 98 21.63 -0.08 -6.56
CA ALA A 98 22.19 0.08 -5.22
C ALA A 98 22.23 -1.24 -4.43
N ALA A 99 21.20 -2.08 -4.56
CA ALA A 99 21.16 -3.39 -3.90
C ALA A 99 22.21 -4.39 -4.45
N ILE A 100 22.52 -4.31 -5.75
CA ILE A 100 23.46 -5.25 -6.40
C ILE A 100 24.91 -4.77 -6.30
N VAL A 101 25.14 -3.46 -6.50
CA VAL A 101 26.48 -2.85 -6.57
C VAL A 101 26.97 -2.35 -5.21
N GLY A 102 26.03 -2.11 -4.27
CA GLY A 102 26.34 -1.68 -2.91
C GLY A 102 26.33 -0.16 -2.69
N HIS A 103 26.10 0.63 -3.73
CA HIS A 103 25.99 2.09 -3.64
C HIS A 103 25.00 2.62 -4.70
N ALA A 104 24.41 3.80 -4.45
CA ALA A 104 23.54 4.44 -5.44
C ALA A 104 24.34 4.87 -6.70
N PRO A 105 23.71 4.88 -7.90
CA PRO A 105 24.33 5.43 -9.08
C PRO A 105 24.59 6.94 -8.90
N ALA A 106 25.54 7.51 -9.65
CA ALA A 106 25.81 8.94 -9.58
C ALA A 106 24.53 9.73 -9.95
N ARG A 107 24.31 10.85 -9.25
CA ARG A 107 23.07 11.63 -9.40
C ARG A 107 22.88 12.28 -10.77
N THR A 108 23.97 12.50 -11.51
CA THR A 108 23.97 13.14 -12.83
C THR A 108 24.91 12.41 -13.79
N GLY A 109 24.60 12.46 -15.08
CA GLY A 109 25.48 11.97 -16.16
C GLY A 109 25.44 10.46 -16.43
N ILE A 110 24.64 9.68 -15.68
CA ILE A 110 24.50 8.23 -15.94
C ILE A 110 23.17 7.95 -16.64
N SER A 111 23.24 7.32 -17.80
CA SER A 111 22.06 6.89 -18.55
C SER A 111 21.40 5.68 -17.89
N ILE A 112 20.09 5.53 -18.09
CA ILE A 112 19.37 4.31 -17.66
C ILE A 112 20.00 3.05 -18.28
N ARG A 113 20.52 3.14 -19.49
CA ARG A 113 21.20 2.02 -20.17
C ARG A 113 22.44 1.62 -19.37
N SER A 114 23.28 2.56 -18.96
CA SER A 114 24.48 2.27 -18.16
C SER A 114 24.16 1.65 -16.80
N VAL A 115 23.04 2.07 -16.18
CA VAL A 115 22.54 1.45 -14.94
C VAL A 115 22.14 0.00 -15.19
N MET A 116 21.40 -0.27 -16.26
CA MET A 116 20.99 -1.63 -16.63
C MET A 116 22.18 -2.52 -17.00
N ASP A 117 23.18 -1.97 -17.71
CA ASP A 117 24.42 -2.66 -18.08
C ASP A 117 25.19 -3.10 -16.83
N ALA A 118 25.30 -2.24 -15.84
CA ALA A 118 25.95 -2.56 -14.57
C ALA A 118 25.20 -3.65 -13.79
N ILE A 119 23.86 -3.57 -13.72
CA ILE A 119 22.99 -4.57 -13.08
C ILE A 119 23.16 -5.93 -13.76
N GLY A 120 22.96 -5.99 -15.09
CA GLY A 120 23.03 -7.23 -15.85
C GLY A 120 24.41 -7.88 -15.79
N GLY A 121 25.47 -7.10 -15.97
CA GLY A 121 26.83 -7.56 -15.86
C GLY A 121 27.22 -8.06 -14.46
N ALA A 122 26.68 -7.42 -13.40
CA ALA A 122 26.91 -7.87 -12.03
C ALA A 122 26.19 -9.19 -11.73
N LEU A 123 24.93 -9.32 -12.15
CA LEU A 123 24.14 -10.56 -11.99
C LEU A 123 24.79 -11.73 -12.73
N GLN A 124 25.28 -11.49 -13.95
CA GLN A 124 25.99 -12.48 -14.75
C GLN A 124 27.26 -12.96 -14.05
N ARG A 125 28.11 -12.04 -13.58
CA ARG A 125 29.39 -12.38 -12.91
C ARG A 125 29.18 -13.08 -11.57
N GLN A 126 28.13 -12.72 -10.83
CA GLN A 126 27.87 -13.26 -9.50
C GLN A 126 26.98 -14.52 -9.54
N GLU A 127 26.46 -14.91 -10.70
CA GLU A 127 25.55 -16.03 -10.89
C GLU A 127 24.32 -16.00 -9.95
N LYS A 128 23.87 -14.79 -9.60
CA LYS A 128 22.75 -14.57 -8.69
C LYS A 128 21.45 -14.36 -9.44
N SER A 129 20.35 -14.75 -8.79
CA SER A 129 18.99 -14.43 -9.23
C SER A 129 18.50 -13.16 -8.52
N LEU A 130 17.92 -12.25 -9.28
CA LEU A 130 17.31 -11.02 -8.80
C LEU A 130 15.81 -11.26 -8.59
N ILE A 131 15.26 -10.84 -7.45
CA ILE A 131 13.81 -10.78 -7.22
C ILE A 131 13.48 -9.34 -6.82
N VAL A 132 12.72 -8.63 -7.66
CA VAL A 132 12.29 -7.26 -7.40
C VAL A 132 10.84 -7.26 -6.96
N CYS A 133 10.56 -6.76 -5.77
CA CYS A 133 9.20 -6.44 -5.34
C CYS A 133 8.89 -4.98 -5.70
N LEU A 134 7.88 -4.79 -6.53
CA LEU A 134 7.27 -3.51 -6.83
C LEU A 134 6.06 -3.34 -5.90
N ASP A 135 6.26 -2.65 -4.78
CA ASP A 135 5.20 -2.45 -3.80
C ASP A 135 4.30 -1.29 -4.22
N ASP A 136 2.97 -1.49 -4.14
CA ASP A 136 1.96 -0.61 -4.72
C ASP A 136 2.16 -0.38 -6.23
N ALA A 137 2.38 -1.45 -7.00
CA ALA A 137 2.64 -1.44 -8.44
C ALA A 137 1.52 -0.77 -9.27
N ASN A 138 0.30 -0.68 -8.73
CA ASN A 138 -0.80 0.10 -9.31
C ASN A 138 -0.39 1.56 -9.56
N LEU A 139 0.50 2.16 -8.76
CA LEU A 139 0.97 3.53 -8.96
C LEU A 139 1.87 3.66 -10.20
N LEU A 140 2.74 2.68 -10.46
CA LEU A 140 3.50 2.63 -11.71
C LEU A 140 2.60 2.37 -12.93
N HIS A 141 1.55 1.57 -12.75
CA HIS A 141 0.58 1.30 -13.80
C HIS A 141 -0.19 2.58 -14.18
N TYR A 142 -0.69 3.34 -13.21
CA TYR A 142 -1.38 4.61 -13.46
C TYR A 142 -0.50 5.64 -14.16
N ASN A 143 0.82 5.58 -13.95
CA ASN A 143 1.80 6.43 -14.62
C ASN A 143 2.28 5.85 -15.97
N ASN A 144 1.69 4.75 -16.47
CA ASN A 144 2.11 4.01 -17.66
C ASN A 144 3.59 3.57 -17.67
N THR A 145 4.19 3.38 -16.50
CA THR A 145 5.61 3.04 -16.34
C THR A 145 5.82 1.55 -16.04
N LEU A 146 4.80 0.88 -15.47
CA LEU A 146 4.88 -0.51 -15.01
C LEU A 146 5.34 -1.48 -16.11
N GLY A 147 4.70 -1.39 -17.30
CA GLY A 147 5.03 -2.26 -18.42
C GLY A 147 6.50 -2.19 -18.83
N ASP A 148 7.05 -0.98 -18.90
CA ASP A 148 8.46 -0.74 -19.27
C ASP A 148 9.42 -1.26 -18.20
N VAL A 149 9.08 -1.09 -16.91
CA VAL A 149 9.89 -1.59 -15.80
C VAL A 149 9.92 -3.11 -15.82
N VAL A 150 8.75 -3.75 -15.82
CA VAL A 150 8.62 -5.22 -15.82
C VAL A 150 9.32 -5.83 -17.04
N ASN A 151 9.04 -5.29 -18.24
CA ASN A 151 9.66 -5.79 -19.47
C ASN A 151 11.20 -5.70 -19.42
N SER A 152 11.74 -4.57 -18.95
CA SER A 152 13.19 -4.37 -18.86
C SER A 152 13.84 -5.30 -17.84
N LEU A 153 13.24 -5.54 -16.68
CA LEU A 153 13.73 -6.49 -15.68
C LEU A 153 13.73 -7.93 -16.22
N LEU A 154 12.61 -8.35 -16.80
CA LEU A 154 12.44 -9.74 -17.23
C LEU A 154 13.21 -10.11 -18.48
N ARG A 155 13.64 -9.12 -19.27
CA ARG A 155 14.47 -9.32 -20.49
C ARG A 155 15.96 -9.05 -20.31
N LEU A 156 16.43 -8.79 -19.09
CA LEU A 156 17.86 -8.63 -18.82
C LEU A 156 18.72 -9.78 -19.38
N HIS A 157 18.18 -11.01 -19.38
CA HIS A 157 18.86 -12.19 -19.93
C HIS A 157 19.16 -12.11 -21.45
N GLN A 158 18.49 -11.24 -22.20
CA GLN A 158 18.69 -11.09 -23.64
C GLN A 158 20.05 -10.39 -23.92
N ASP A 159 20.36 -9.37 -23.13
CA ASP A 159 21.62 -8.63 -23.23
C ASP A 159 22.74 -9.25 -22.34
N TYR A 160 22.34 -9.93 -21.25
CA TYR A 160 23.26 -10.52 -20.26
C TYR A 160 22.93 -12.00 -20.04
N PRO A 161 23.47 -12.91 -20.88
CA PRO A 161 23.22 -14.35 -20.77
C PRO A 161 23.56 -14.86 -19.36
N GLY A 162 22.61 -15.57 -18.76
CA GLY A 162 22.73 -16.04 -17.37
C GLY A 162 22.18 -15.09 -16.30
N ALA A 163 21.87 -13.82 -16.61
CA ALA A 163 21.14 -12.96 -15.70
C ALA A 163 19.70 -13.47 -15.51
N ARG A 164 19.29 -13.62 -14.27
CA ARG A 164 17.96 -14.13 -13.90
C ARG A 164 17.24 -13.10 -13.06
N ALA A 165 16.06 -12.68 -13.50
CA ALA A 165 15.24 -11.72 -12.77
C ALA A 165 13.78 -12.16 -12.70
N ALA A 166 13.14 -11.96 -11.58
CA ALA A 166 11.72 -12.14 -11.37
C ALA A 166 11.13 -10.90 -10.72
N VAL A 167 9.83 -10.69 -10.91
CA VAL A 167 9.10 -9.54 -10.38
C VAL A 167 7.93 -10.04 -9.51
N PHE A 168 7.90 -9.55 -8.28
CA PHE A 168 6.74 -9.58 -7.40
C PHE A 168 6.11 -8.20 -7.44
N ALA A 169 4.79 -8.14 -7.54
CA ALA A 169 4.06 -6.87 -7.53
C ALA A 169 2.99 -6.92 -6.45
N THR A 170 2.92 -5.94 -5.58
CA THR A 170 1.75 -5.81 -4.70
C THR A 170 0.75 -4.86 -5.33
N VAL A 171 -0.53 -5.18 -5.20
CA VAL A 171 -1.65 -4.41 -5.77
C VAL A 171 -2.73 -4.25 -4.72
N SER A 172 -3.08 -3.02 -4.43
CA SER A 172 -4.12 -2.67 -3.46
C SER A 172 -5.45 -2.30 -4.11
N ASP A 173 -5.48 -2.08 -5.43
CA ASP A 173 -6.70 -1.84 -6.20
C ASP A 173 -7.29 -3.17 -6.70
N MET A 174 -8.42 -3.57 -6.12
CA MET A 174 -9.11 -4.82 -6.47
C MET A 174 -9.79 -4.79 -7.83
N ASN A 175 -10.02 -3.60 -8.39
CA ASN A 175 -10.63 -3.43 -9.71
C ASN A 175 -9.60 -3.44 -10.85
N LEU A 176 -8.32 -3.39 -10.51
CA LEU A 176 -7.24 -3.35 -11.48
C LEU A 176 -6.82 -4.78 -11.86
N ASP A 177 -7.02 -5.14 -13.12
CA ASP A 177 -6.45 -6.35 -13.70
C ASP A 177 -5.14 -6.01 -14.42
N LEU A 178 -4.04 -6.05 -13.68
CA LEU A 178 -2.71 -5.78 -14.24
C LEU A 178 -2.38 -6.70 -15.43
N ALA A 179 -2.87 -7.94 -15.40
CA ALA A 179 -2.61 -8.89 -16.46
C ALA A 179 -3.37 -8.52 -17.75
N ALA A 180 -4.62 -8.06 -17.64
CA ALA A 180 -5.41 -7.63 -18.79
C ALA A 180 -4.91 -6.30 -19.38
N ASP A 181 -4.40 -5.40 -18.53
CA ASP A 181 -4.01 -4.05 -18.93
C ASP A 181 -2.57 -3.96 -19.47
N LEU A 182 -1.72 -4.94 -19.18
CA LEU A 182 -0.36 -4.98 -19.73
C LEU A 182 -0.37 -5.49 -21.18
N SER A 183 0.54 -4.95 -22.00
CA SER A 183 0.68 -5.40 -23.38
C SER A 183 1.12 -6.86 -23.46
N LYS A 184 0.75 -7.56 -24.54
CA LYS A 184 1.14 -8.97 -24.77
C LYS A 184 2.65 -9.19 -24.70
N TRP A 185 3.45 -8.20 -25.06
CA TRP A 185 4.92 -8.26 -24.98
C TRP A 185 5.45 -8.32 -23.55
N VAL A 186 4.76 -7.69 -22.61
CA VAL A 186 5.07 -7.73 -21.19
C VAL A 186 4.51 -8.98 -20.54
N LEU A 187 3.30 -9.36 -20.89
CA LEU A 187 2.62 -10.55 -20.35
C LEU A 187 3.35 -11.84 -20.68
N SER A 188 3.90 -11.96 -21.90
CA SER A 188 4.59 -13.18 -22.32
C SER A 188 5.73 -13.60 -21.39
N PRO A 189 6.67 -12.72 -20.97
CA PRO A 189 7.70 -13.05 -19.99
C PRO A 189 7.21 -12.95 -18.54
N PHE A 190 6.17 -12.19 -18.24
CA PHE A 190 5.74 -11.95 -16.87
C PHE A 190 4.97 -13.14 -16.29
N ARG A 191 3.87 -13.59 -16.88
CA ARG A 191 3.07 -14.74 -16.45
C ARG A 191 3.01 -14.90 -14.93
N PRO A 192 2.49 -13.92 -14.18
CA PRO A 192 2.53 -13.96 -12.73
C PRO A 192 1.51 -14.95 -12.18
N SER A 193 1.81 -15.55 -11.03
CA SER A 193 0.81 -16.22 -10.19
C SER A 193 0.10 -15.17 -9.32
N ASP A 194 -1.23 -15.22 -9.25
CA ASP A 194 -2.00 -14.36 -8.34
C ASP A 194 -2.03 -14.98 -6.94
N ILE A 195 -1.58 -14.23 -5.94
CA ILE A 195 -1.63 -14.59 -4.52
C ILE A 195 -2.58 -13.61 -3.84
N TYR A 196 -3.73 -14.13 -3.42
CA TYR A 196 -4.76 -13.31 -2.80
C TYR A 196 -4.53 -13.17 -1.29
N PHE A 197 -4.61 -11.93 -0.80
CA PHE A 197 -4.54 -11.55 0.60
C PHE A 197 -5.92 -11.10 1.05
N PRO A 198 -6.73 -11.98 1.66
CA PRO A 198 -8.04 -11.61 2.17
C PRO A 198 -7.94 -10.58 3.29
N PRO A 199 -8.97 -9.74 3.49
CA PRO A 199 -9.08 -8.96 4.71
C PRO A 199 -8.96 -9.86 5.95
N TYR A 200 -8.38 -9.33 7.02
CA TYR A 200 -8.35 -10.02 8.30
C TYR A 200 -9.76 -10.07 8.90
N ASP A 201 -10.12 -11.20 9.50
CA ASP A 201 -11.33 -11.31 10.30
C ASP A 201 -11.15 -10.75 11.72
N ALA A 202 -12.21 -10.74 12.52
CA ALA A 202 -12.20 -10.15 13.85
C ALA A 202 -11.22 -10.86 14.81
N ASP A 203 -11.12 -12.19 14.71
CA ASP A 203 -10.22 -12.99 15.58
C ASP A 203 -8.76 -12.78 15.18
N GLU A 204 -8.49 -12.70 13.88
CA GLU A 204 -7.16 -12.39 13.34
C GLU A 204 -6.70 -10.98 13.74
N ILE A 205 -7.59 -9.96 13.60
CA ILE A 205 -7.31 -8.58 14.06
C ILE A 205 -7.05 -8.56 15.55
N ARG A 206 -7.91 -9.23 16.34
CA ARG A 206 -7.73 -9.36 17.80
C ARG A 206 -6.37 -9.93 18.15
N GLY A 207 -5.98 -11.05 17.52
CA GLY A 207 -4.70 -11.69 17.76
C GLY A 207 -3.51 -10.80 17.41
N ILE A 208 -3.57 -10.10 16.27
CA ILE A 208 -2.52 -9.15 15.84
C ILE A 208 -2.40 -8.01 16.86
N LEU A 209 -3.50 -7.37 17.24
CA LEU A 209 -3.49 -6.25 18.19
C LEU A 209 -3.03 -6.71 19.57
N GLN A 210 -3.48 -7.89 20.03
CA GLN A 210 -3.07 -8.46 21.32
C GLN A 210 -1.57 -8.73 21.38
N ASP A 211 -0.98 -9.28 20.31
CA ASP A 211 0.48 -9.49 20.24
C ASP A 211 1.23 -8.16 20.30
N ARG A 212 0.75 -7.13 19.62
CA ARG A 212 1.35 -5.79 19.65
C ARG A 212 1.25 -5.15 21.03
N ILE A 213 0.07 -5.23 21.67
CA ILE A 213 -0.15 -4.74 23.04
C ILE A 213 0.78 -5.45 24.03
N ARG A 214 0.90 -6.78 23.94
CA ARG A 214 1.77 -7.58 24.81
C ARG A 214 3.25 -7.18 24.73
N ILE A 215 3.72 -6.86 23.51
CA ILE A 215 5.12 -6.47 23.27
C ILE A 215 5.34 -4.99 23.61
N GLY A 216 4.41 -4.13 23.22
CA GLY A 216 4.57 -2.68 23.23
C GLY A 216 4.15 -1.98 24.51
N LEU A 217 3.33 -2.59 25.36
CA LEU A 217 2.78 -1.97 26.57
C LEU A 217 3.18 -2.71 27.85
N TYR A 218 3.14 -1.99 28.97
CA TYR A 218 3.23 -2.62 30.29
C TYR A 218 1.94 -3.40 30.61
N PRO A 219 2.02 -4.49 31.42
CA PRO A 219 0.85 -5.26 31.83
C PRO A 219 -0.18 -4.38 32.58
N GLY A 220 -1.47 -4.60 32.28
CA GLY A 220 -2.57 -3.87 32.93
C GLY A 220 -2.95 -2.54 32.26
N VAL A 221 -2.16 -2.03 31.32
CA VAL A 221 -2.47 -0.78 30.61
C VAL A 221 -3.71 -0.91 29.72
N PHE A 222 -3.93 -2.09 29.10
CA PHE A 222 -4.99 -2.31 28.14
C PHE A 222 -5.84 -3.52 28.53
N SER A 223 -7.13 -3.32 28.80
CA SER A 223 -8.04 -4.42 29.16
C SER A 223 -8.58 -5.14 27.91
N VAL A 224 -9.09 -6.35 28.09
CA VAL A 224 -9.73 -7.14 27.02
C VAL A 224 -10.93 -6.40 26.44
N GLN A 225 -11.73 -5.72 27.29
CA GLN A 225 -12.91 -4.96 26.84
C GLN A 225 -12.51 -3.79 25.93
N MET A 226 -11.42 -3.10 26.25
CA MET A 226 -10.90 -2.01 25.42
C MET A 226 -10.35 -2.53 24.09
N LEU A 227 -9.71 -3.69 24.10
CA LEU A 227 -9.27 -4.35 22.87
C LEU A 227 -10.47 -4.71 21.97
N ASP A 228 -11.55 -5.24 22.53
CA ASP A 228 -12.76 -5.58 21.77
C ASP A 228 -13.34 -4.36 21.04
N ARG A 229 -13.39 -3.20 21.71
CA ARG A 229 -13.82 -1.95 21.11
C ARG A 229 -12.95 -1.53 19.92
N ILE A 230 -11.63 -1.66 20.04
CA ILE A 230 -10.74 -1.33 18.93
C ILE A 230 -10.89 -2.34 17.79
N VAL A 231 -11.10 -3.63 18.08
CA VAL A 231 -11.37 -4.64 17.06
C VAL A 231 -12.62 -4.29 16.25
N GLU A 232 -13.73 -3.91 16.90
CA GLU A 232 -14.95 -3.47 16.21
C GLU A 232 -14.68 -2.30 15.26
N GLN A 233 -14.02 -1.25 15.75
CA GLN A 233 -13.68 -0.07 14.93
C GLN A 233 -12.72 -0.40 13.78
N THR A 234 -11.79 -1.33 14.01
CA THR A 234 -10.85 -1.78 13.00
C THR A 234 -11.55 -2.58 11.90
N MET A 235 -12.54 -3.40 12.27
CA MET A 235 -13.39 -4.13 11.32
C MET A 235 -14.18 -3.19 10.40
N GLU A 236 -14.73 -2.11 10.93
CA GLU A 236 -15.43 -1.08 10.14
C GLU A 236 -14.50 -0.44 9.10
N SER A 237 -13.26 -0.15 9.48
CA SER A 237 -12.26 0.41 8.55
C SER A 237 -11.72 -0.62 7.56
N GLY A 238 -11.68 -1.91 7.97
CA GLY A 238 -11.10 -3.04 7.23
C GLY A 238 -9.58 -2.95 7.02
N ASP A 239 -8.88 -2.14 7.82
CA ASP A 239 -7.43 -1.94 7.76
C ASP A 239 -6.82 -2.06 9.16
N VAL A 240 -6.02 -3.10 9.39
CA VAL A 240 -5.41 -3.37 10.70
C VAL A 240 -4.51 -2.23 11.19
N ARG A 241 -3.97 -1.42 10.29
CA ARG A 241 -3.14 -0.25 10.64
C ARG A 241 -3.94 0.80 11.41
N VAL A 242 -5.24 0.92 11.14
CA VAL A 242 -6.13 1.79 11.92
C VAL A 242 -6.20 1.30 13.36
N GLY A 243 -6.35 -0.02 13.59
CA GLY A 243 -6.35 -0.59 14.93
C GLY A 243 -5.05 -0.33 15.69
N LEU A 244 -3.90 -0.46 15.03
CA LEU A 244 -2.59 -0.16 15.63
C LEU A 244 -2.47 1.33 16.03
N ASP A 245 -2.89 2.24 15.15
CA ASP A 245 -2.88 3.69 15.45
C ASP A 245 -3.87 4.04 16.58
N LEU A 246 -5.03 3.39 16.62
CA LEU A 246 -6.01 3.57 17.70
C LEU A 246 -5.44 3.13 19.06
N VAL A 247 -4.80 1.96 19.15
CA VAL A 247 -4.14 1.50 20.38
C VAL A 247 -3.11 2.53 20.82
N LYS A 248 -2.21 2.93 19.92
CA LYS A 248 -1.16 3.92 20.21
C LYS A 248 -1.73 5.23 20.75
N ARG A 249 -2.75 5.80 20.09
CA ARG A 249 -3.37 7.06 20.50
C ARG A 249 -4.14 6.95 21.79
N ALA A 250 -4.86 5.85 22.01
CA ALA A 250 -5.59 5.63 23.26
C ALA A 250 -4.63 5.60 24.46
N VAL A 251 -3.48 4.95 24.32
CA VAL A 251 -2.43 4.95 25.37
C VAL A 251 -1.86 6.34 25.60
N LEU A 252 -1.55 7.09 24.53
CA LEU A 252 -1.09 8.50 24.64
C LEU A 252 -2.15 9.38 25.32
N ASN A 253 -3.45 9.18 25.03
CA ASN A 253 -4.52 9.93 25.70
C ASN A 253 -4.61 9.62 27.21
N ALA A 254 -4.41 8.34 27.60
CA ALA A 254 -4.35 7.94 29.00
C ALA A 254 -3.16 8.56 29.73
N GLU A 255 -1.95 8.56 29.08
CA GLU A 255 -0.76 9.23 29.62
C GLU A 255 -0.99 10.76 29.80
N CYS A 256 -1.56 11.43 28.80
CA CYS A 256 -1.89 12.84 28.89
C CYS A 256 -2.85 13.17 30.04
N ALA A 257 -3.70 12.22 30.40
CA ALA A 257 -4.63 12.33 31.53
C ALA A 257 -4.07 11.79 32.86
N ALA A 258 -2.77 11.46 32.89
CA ALA A 258 -2.06 10.89 34.02
C ALA A 258 -2.68 9.61 34.59
N ARG A 259 -3.26 8.78 33.73
CA ARG A 259 -3.82 7.46 34.06
C ARG A 259 -2.81 6.35 33.74
N THR A 260 -2.97 5.22 34.43
CA THR A 260 -2.14 4.02 34.23
C THR A 260 -2.81 2.95 33.38
N GLU A 261 -4.07 3.18 33.00
CA GLU A 261 -4.89 2.29 32.19
C GLU A 261 -5.69 3.07 31.15
N VAL A 262 -6.00 2.43 30.02
CA VAL A 262 -6.83 2.98 28.96
C VAL A 262 -8.29 2.73 29.27
N ILE A 263 -9.12 3.77 29.12
CA ILE A 263 -10.58 3.72 29.29
C ILE A 263 -11.29 4.02 27.97
N GLU A 264 -12.62 3.81 27.91
CA GLU A 264 -13.42 4.00 26.68
C GLU A 264 -13.34 5.42 26.10
N GLU A 265 -13.23 6.44 26.97
CA GLU A 265 -13.06 7.84 26.55
C GLU A 265 -11.76 8.07 25.76
N ASP A 266 -10.68 7.38 26.12
CA ASP A 266 -9.40 7.47 25.42
C ASP A 266 -9.50 6.91 24.01
N ILE A 267 -10.24 5.80 23.84
CA ILE A 267 -10.48 5.17 22.54
C ILE A 267 -11.39 6.06 21.68
N ALA A 268 -12.47 6.60 22.24
CA ALA A 268 -13.35 7.50 21.52
C ALA A 268 -12.59 8.74 20.99
N LYS A 269 -11.77 9.34 21.84
CA LYS A 269 -10.91 10.47 21.44
C LYS A 269 -9.86 10.08 20.40
N ALA A 270 -9.25 8.89 20.53
CA ALA A 270 -8.30 8.35 19.56
C ALA A 270 -8.96 8.14 18.19
N TYR A 271 -10.17 7.59 18.17
CA TYR A 271 -10.94 7.37 16.94
C TYR A 271 -11.23 8.66 16.19
N GLU A 272 -11.73 9.68 16.89
CA GLU A 272 -11.97 11.00 16.30
C GLU A 272 -10.67 11.62 15.73
N GLN A 273 -9.57 11.51 16.45
CA GLN A 273 -8.27 12.01 15.99
C GLN A 273 -7.76 11.24 14.75
N ALA A 274 -7.82 9.91 14.77
CA ALA A 274 -7.36 9.05 13.69
C ALA A 274 -8.15 9.27 12.40
N LYS A 275 -9.49 9.38 12.49
CA LYS A 275 -10.39 9.64 11.36
C LYS A 275 -9.99 10.90 10.60
N HIS A 276 -9.64 11.97 11.31
CA HIS A 276 -9.26 13.24 10.69
C HIS A 276 -7.86 13.24 10.07
N ILE A 277 -6.89 12.62 10.73
CA ILE A 277 -5.51 12.59 10.24
C ILE A 277 -5.39 11.70 9.02
N HIS A 278 -5.99 10.52 9.05
CA HIS A 278 -5.99 9.61 7.90
C HIS A 278 -6.62 10.26 6.67
N LEU A 279 -7.77 10.91 6.84
CA LEU A 279 -8.43 11.66 5.77
C LEU A 279 -7.53 12.76 5.20
N ALA A 280 -6.91 13.58 6.05
CA ALA A 280 -6.05 14.67 5.62
C ALA A 280 -4.80 14.16 4.87
N CYS A 281 -4.16 13.10 5.36
CA CYS A 281 -3.01 12.49 4.71
C CYS A 281 -3.38 11.91 3.33
N THR A 282 -4.51 11.20 3.25
CA THR A 282 -5.00 10.63 1.99
C THR A 282 -5.32 11.71 0.97
N ILE A 283 -6.02 12.78 1.37
CA ILE A 283 -6.33 13.91 0.47
C ILE A 283 -5.06 14.64 0.00
N ARG A 284 -4.04 14.78 0.85
CA ARG A 284 -2.76 15.40 0.45
C ARG A 284 -2.00 14.57 -0.59
N ALA A 285 -2.15 13.25 -0.58
CA ALA A 285 -1.52 12.36 -1.54
C ALA A 285 -2.22 12.35 -2.93
N LEU A 286 -3.42 12.94 -3.04
CA LEU A 286 -4.13 13.07 -4.29
C LEU A 286 -3.47 14.11 -5.22
N SER A 287 -3.54 13.88 -6.53
CA SER A 287 -3.24 14.91 -7.53
C SER A 287 -4.25 16.07 -7.43
N THR A 288 -3.93 17.21 -8.03
CA THR A 288 -4.81 18.38 -8.05
C THR A 288 -6.19 18.03 -8.64
N ASP A 289 -6.22 17.31 -9.76
CA ASP A 289 -7.46 16.93 -10.43
C ASP A 289 -8.30 15.94 -9.61
N GLU A 290 -7.65 14.97 -8.95
CA GLU A 290 -8.33 14.01 -8.06
C GLU A 290 -8.90 14.70 -6.83
N ARG A 291 -8.18 15.68 -6.29
CA ARG A 291 -8.63 16.48 -5.13
C ARG A 291 -9.83 17.35 -5.51
N LEU A 292 -9.80 17.97 -6.71
CA LEU A 292 -10.93 18.73 -7.22
C LEU A 292 -12.16 17.84 -7.43
N LEU A 293 -11.97 16.64 -7.97
CA LEU A 293 -13.06 15.67 -8.13
C LEU A 293 -13.66 15.28 -6.78
N LEU A 294 -12.82 14.95 -5.78
CA LEU A 294 -13.28 14.61 -4.42
C LEU A 294 -14.03 15.79 -3.78
N GLN A 295 -13.50 17.00 -3.89
CA GLN A 295 -14.16 18.22 -3.40
C GLN A 295 -15.53 18.39 -4.03
N ARG A 296 -15.64 18.20 -5.36
CA ARG A 296 -16.90 18.32 -6.08
C ARG A 296 -17.93 17.27 -5.65
N ILE A 297 -17.48 16.02 -5.41
CA ILE A 297 -18.33 14.97 -4.87
C ILE A 297 -18.86 15.39 -3.48
N ALA A 298 -18.00 15.96 -2.62
CA ALA A 298 -18.39 16.39 -1.29
C ALA A 298 -19.38 17.56 -1.32
N GLU A 299 -19.17 18.56 -2.19
CA GLU A 299 -20.09 19.68 -2.39
C GLU A 299 -21.46 19.18 -2.87
N LEU A 300 -21.50 18.27 -3.86
CA LEU A 300 -22.74 17.68 -4.35
C LEU A 300 -23.45 16.84 -3.29
N SER A 301 -22.72 16.19 -2.41
CA SER A 301 -23.29 15.44 -1.28
C SER A 301 -23.94 16.36 -0.23
N GLN A 302 -23.54 17.62 -0.13
CA GLN A 302 -24.20 18.64 0.72
C GLN A 302 -25.48 19.20 0.07
N GLU A 303 -25.47 19.36 -1.27
CA GLU A 303 -26.58 19.96 -2.01
C GLU A 303 -27.76 19.00 -2.18
N GLN A 304 -27.52 17.69 -2.21
CA GLN A 304 -28.54 16.68 -2.54
C GLN A 304 -28.70 15.68 -1.38
N SER A 305 -29.92 15.51 -0.91
CA SER A 305 -30.31 14.51 0.13
C SER A 305 -30.49 13.09 -0.44
N GLY A 306 -29.90 12.74 -1.58
CA GLY A 306 -30.07 11.44 -2.23
C GLY A 306 -28.75 10.89 -2.80
N PRO A 307 -28.76 9.62 -3.26
CA PRO A 307 -27.57 8.97 -3.78
C PRO A 307 -27.03 9.71 -5.03
N LEU A 308 -25.73 10.00 -5.02
CA LEU A 308 -25.04 10.60 -6.15
C LEU A 308 -24.73 9.52 -7.20
N VAL A 309 -25.05 9.80 -8.45
CA VAL A 309 -24.79 8.89 -9.56
C VAL A 309 -23.59 9.38 -10.35
N SER A 310 -22.67 8.47 -10.71
CA SER A 310 -21.43 8.81 -11.42
C SER A 310 -21.64 9.63 -12.69
N GLY A 311 -22.74 9.40 -13.43
CA GLY A 311 -23.11 10.19 -14.60
C GLY A 311 -23.49 11.64 -14.28
N ALA A 312 -24.20 11.87 -13.17
CA ALA A 312 -24.56 13.22 -12.72
C ALA A 312 -23.33 14.01 -12.24
N ILE A 313 -22.41 13.32 -11.55
CA ILE A 313 -21.13 13.92 -11.14
C ILE A 313 -20.32 14.31 -12.38
N TYR A 314 -20.22 13.43 -13.38
CA TYR A 314 -19.49 13.70 -14.62
C TYR A 314 -20.04 14.93 -15.33
N GLY A 315 -21.37 15.03 -15.50
CA GLY A 315 -22.01 16.18 -16.15
C GLY A 315 -21.72 17.52 -15.47
N ARG A 316 -21.49 17.54 -14.16
CA ARG A 316 -21.14 18.76 -13.40
C ARG A 316 -19.62 19.04 -13.33
N VAL A 317 -18.79 18.02 -13.57
CA VAL A 317 -17.32 18.17 -13.65
C VAL A 317 -16.88 18.66 -15.03
N GLU A 318 -17.67 18.39 -16.07
CA GLU A 318 -17.39 18.78 -17.45
C GLU A 318 -17.37 20.31 -17.71
N GLU A 319 -17.89 21.10 -16.76
CA GLU A 319 -17.88 22.58 -16.81
C GLU A 319 -16.50 23.21 -16.58
N THR A 320 -15.48 22.43 -16.10
CA THR A 320 -14.11 22.95 -15.85
C THR A 320 -13.06 21.84 -15.97
N PRO A 321 -11.95 21.99 -16.58
CA PRO A 321 -11.58 21.73 -17.97
C PRO A 321 -11.97 20.32 -18.43
N LYS A 322 -12.28 20.11 -19.71
CA LYS A 322 -12.78 18.85 -20.31
C LYS A 322 -11.94 17.61 -19.94
N VAL A 323 -12.31 16.96 -18.85
CA VAL A 323 -11.76 15.66 -18.48
C VAL A 323 -12.55 14.59 -19.22
N GLY A 324 -11.90 13.78 -20.06
CA GLY A 324 -12.58 12.69 -20.78
C GLY A 324 -13.13 11.65 -19.79
N TYR A 325 -14.28 11.03 -20.13
CA TYR A 325 -14.96 10.05 -19.26
C TYR A 325 -14.04 8.92 -18.76
N THR A 326 -13.09 8.48 -19.57
CA THR A 326 -12.11 7.44 -19.19
C THR A 326 -11.21 7.89 -18.04
N VAL A 327 -10.74 9.15 -18.06
CA VAL A 327 -9.91 9.74 -17.00
C VAL A 327 -10.74 9.91 -15.73
N PHE A 328 -11.96 10.46 -15.85
CA PHE A 328 -12.91 10.58 -14.74
C PHE A 328 -13.19 9.23 -14.07
N SER A 329 -13.52 8.21 -14.85
CA SER A 329 -13.80 6.86 -14.33
C SER A 329 -12.58 6.24 -13.62
N ARG A 330 -11.36 6.51 -14.09
CA ARG A 330 -10.12 6.08 -13.46
C ARG A 330 -9.88 6.82 -12.13
N GLN A 331 -10.08 8.13 -12.11
CA GLN A 331 -9.95 8.93 -10.87
C GLN A 331 -10.97 8.49 -9.82
N LEU A 332 -12.22 8.25 -10.25
CA LEU A 332 -13.29 7.82 -9.35
C LEU A 332 -12.97 6.45 -8.71
N ARG A 333 -12.46 5.49 -9.49
CA ARG A 333 -11.99 4.20 -8.99
C ARG A 333 -10.80 4.34 -8.04
N LYS A 334 -9.91 5.30 -8.29
CA LYS A 334 -8.81 5.57 -7.37
C LYS A 334 -9.31 6.13 -6.03
N LEU A 335 -10.31 7.02 -6.04
CA LEU A 335 -10.93 7.51 -4.80
C LEU A 335 -11.60 6.37 -4.01
N ASP A 336 -12.23 5.41 -4.70
CA ASP A 336 -12.80 4.20 -4.10
C ASP A 336 -11.70 3.30 -3.49
N SER A 337 -10.61 3.04 -4.23
CA SER A 337 -9.48 2.25 -3.72
C SER A 337 -8.78 2.88 -2.52
N LEU A 338 -8.81 4.22 -2.43
CA LEU A 338 -8.32 4.99 -1.28
C LEU A 338 -9.37 5.12 -0.16
N ARG A 339 -10.53 4.49 -0.31
CA ARG A 339 -11.65 4.52 0.66
C ARG A 339 -12.13 5.93 1.02
N LEU A 340 -12.06 6.84 0.07
CA LEU A 340 -12.65 8.17 0.20
C LEU A 340 -14.10 8.19 -0.21
N VAL A 341 -14.48 7.32 -1.16
CA VAL A 341 -15.85 7.08 -1.62
C VAL A 341 -16.12 5.58 -1.72
N ASP A 342 -17.38 5.19 -1.78
CA ASP A 342 -17.85 3.84 -2.14
C ASP A 342 -18.52 3.87 -3.50
N LEU A 343 -18.12 2.95 -4.41
CA LEU A 343 -18.75 2.76 -5.70
C LEU A 343 -19.68 1.56 -5.66
N ILE A 344 -20.98 1.81 -5.58
CA ILE A 344 -22.02 0.79 -5.56
C ILE A 344 -22.58 0.62 -6.96
N ARG A 345 -22.48 -0.56 -7.57
CA ARG A 345 -23.06 -0.84 -8.90
C ARG A 345 -24.58 -0.91 -8.76
N VAL A 346 -25.27 -0.06 -9.53
CA VAL A 346 -26.74 -0.10 -9.60
C VAL A 346 -27.16 -0.86 -10.87
N GLN A 347 -28.03 -1.86 -10.71
CA GLN A 347 -28.62 -2.62 -11.82
C GLN A 347 -29.78 -1.86 -12.46
N ALA A 348 -29.55 -0.66 -12.97
CA ALA A 348 -30.56 0.09 -13.71
C ALA A 348 -29.94 0.57 -15.02
N GLY A 349 -30.14 -0.18 -16.10
CA GLY A 349 -30.11 0.29 -17.49
C GLY A 349 -28.82 0.94 -18.01
N GLY A 350 -27.60 0.60 -17.50
CA GLY A 350 -26.35 1.18 -17.98
C GLY A 350 -25.17 0.96 -17.02
N ARG A 351 -23.93 1.29 -17.45
CA ARG A 351 -22.69 1.22 -16.66
C ARG A 351 -22.60 2.37 -15.62
N THR A 352 -23.62 2.56 -14.80
CA THR A 352 -23.69 3.66 -13.84
C THR A 352 -23.46 3.13 -12.43
N SER A 353 -22.61 3.81 -11.65
CA SER A 353 -22.37 3.48 -10.24
C SER A 353 -22.91 4.60 -9.37
N GLU A 354 -23.51 4.24 -8.25
CA GLU A 354 -23.80 5.14 -7.15
C GLU A 354 -22.50 5.43 -6.39
N VAL A 355 -22.31 6.70 -6.01
CA VAL A 355 -21.10 7.18 -5.32
C VAL A 355 -21.50 7.71 -3.96
N ALA A 356 -21.06 7.04 -2.91
CA ALA A 356 -21.28 7.46 -1.54
C ALA A 356 -19.98 7.98 -0.92
N LEU A 357 -20.01 9.16 -0.30
CA LEU A 357 -18.86 9.69 0.43
C LEU A 357 -18.73 9.00 1.78
N ARG A 358 -17.55 8.55 2.16
CA ARG A 358 -17.30 7.86 3.45
C ARG A 358 -17.09 8.80 4.64
N TYR A 359 -16.85 10.06 4.38
CA TYR A 359 -16.52 11.07 5.38
C TYR A 359 -17.53 12.20 5.33
N GLU A 360 -17.63 12.97 6.43
CA GLU A 360 -18.48 14.14 6.49
C GLU A 360 -18.12 15.13 5.36
N PRO A 361 -19.07 15.50 4.50
CA PRO A 361 -18.81 16.34 3.34
C PRO A 361 -18.13 17.66 3.69
N GLU A 362 -18.53 18.30 4.79
CA GLU A 362 -17.97 19.56 5.28
C GLU A 362 -16.49 19.46 5.58
N LYS A 363 -16.04 18.38 6.21
CA LYS A 363 -14.63 18.12 6.53
C LYS A 363 -13.81 17.86 5.29
N VAL A 364 -14.35 17.11 4.33
CA VAL A 364 -13.69 16.86 3.04
C VAL A 364 -13.47 18.17 2.31
N VAL A 365 -14.49 19.01 2.18
CA VAL A 365 -14.39 20.34 1.54
C VAL A 365 -13.36 21.21 2.25
N GLN A 366 -13.38 21.25 3.60
CA GLN A 366 -12.43 22.02 4.39
C GLN A 366 -10.97 21.57 4.15
N ILE A 367 -10.71 20.27 4.06
CA ILE A 367 -9.35 19.73 3.86
C ILE A 367 -8.91 19.94 2.41
N CYS A 368 -9.79 19.72 1.43
CA CYS A 368 -9.51 19.94 0.02
C CYS A 368 -9.23 21.42 -0.29
N GLY A 369 -9.96 22.35 0.36
CA GLY A 369 -9.85 23.80 0.15
C GLY A 369 -8.64 24.44 0.82
N LYS A 370 -7.98 23.81 1.80
CA LYS A 370 -6.72 24.28 2.36
C LYS A 370 -5.62 24.09 1.32
N ARG A 371 -5.32 25.15 0.54
CA ARG A 371 -4.11 25.23 -0.30
C ARG A 371 -2.91 24.93 0.59
N GLY A 372 -2.03 24.02 0.13
CA GLY A 372 -0.85 23.62 0.87
C GLY A 372 -0.05 24.84 1.35
N ILE A 373 0.03 24.99 2.67
CA ILE A 373 1.14 25.70 3.32
C ILE A 373 2.26 24.65 3.36
N ALA A 374 3.07 24.62 2.33
CA ALA A 374 4.36 23.96 2.31
C ALA A 374 5.18 24.51 1.14
N GLU A 375 5.62 25.77 1.31
CA GLU A 375 6.86 26.32 0.76
C GLU A 375 7.34 27.33 1.82
N GLU A 376 8.07 26.81 2.81
CA GLU A 376 9.15 27.48 3.52
C GLU A 376 10.14 26.42 4.01
#